data_ba72c89a4fba1f17781787c720c2afa9
#
_entry.id   ba72c89a4fba1f17781787c720c2afa9
#
_cell.length_a   1.000
_cell.length_b   1.000
_cell.length_c   1.000
_cell.angle_alpha   90.00
_cell.angle_beta   90.00
_cell.angle_gamma   90.00
#
_symmetry.space_group_name_H-M   'P 1'
#
loop_
_entity.id
_entity.type
_entity.pdbx_description
1 polymer ?
#
loop_
_entity_poly.entity_id
_entity_poly.type
_entity_poly.pdbx_seq_one_letter_code
_entity_poly.pdbx_strand_id
1 'polypeptide(L)'
;MKANLLPRVQLLFTRFWFVLAVALVAQMILIWAGSLSGDPYSDVRYTYSAWASAGFTDGKILGINQPWVYPYIANIPVMLVEWIWPFDYMTGWFILVVNVNMLLIAYLLGWGKQMDRVKGAWFLILCIFLTGPVALGRLEVFSLALCVLAVVSFLKKRESLSMQFFSLATWIKVSPMAGIFTGFVVSDRRFRFLLHMAIGTGVLVLIGLLLGGNQNMFSFITMQSGRGIQVEATVAIIWLVQILLQIPGADVYYDNTIVTFQVSGAGVAEIASLMTLVQFGALAITVFLGFRAKRQGADTNTLFAWMFLTATMDLIVFNKVGSPQYQLWIVAAILFGILAKTTNWRLVVWLTIFTSAITWLIFPVFYGSLLDGQALGVSLLILKNLGLVAILVYANIQLTKLGNKVKSEVA
;
A
#
# COMPACT_ATOMS: atom_id res chain seq x y z
N MET A 1 28.79 23.56 29.09
CA MET A 1 28.55 23.75 27.61
C MET A 1 27.75 22.63 26.94
N LYS A 2 27.36 21.55 27.58
CA LYS A 2 26.56 20.44 26.98
C LYS A 2 25.03 20.59 27.05
N ALA A 3 24.48 21.51 27.87
CA ALA A 3 23.05 21.62 28.14
C ALA A 3 22.21 22.32 27.03
N ASN A 4 22.83 23.00 26.06
CA ASN A 4 22.10 23.81 25.05
C ASN A 4 22.03 23.22 23.63
N LEU A 5 22.57 22.00 23.40
CA LEU A 5 22.54 21.37 22.08
C LEU A 5 21.23 20.62 21.81
N LEU A 6 20.66 19.95 22.81
CA LEU A 6 19.44 19.16 22.67
C LEU A 6 18.22 19.97 22.15
N PRO A 7 17.89 21.16 22.70
CA PRO A 7 16.75 21.94 22.20
C PRO A 7 17.00 22.50 20.78
N ARG A 8 18.25 22.83 20.41
CA ARG A 8 18.57 23.31 19.04
C ARG A 8 18.47 22.20 18.01
N VAL A 9 18.88 20.99 18.34
CA VAL A 9 18.75 19.81 17.47
C VAL A 9 17.26 19.46 17.28
N GLN A 10 16.47 19.45 18.38
CA GLN A 10 15.02 19.22 18.27
C GLN A 10 14.30 20.24 17.38
N LEU A 11 14.71 21.51 17.42
CA LEU A 11 14.19 22.55 16.54
C LEU A 11 14.50 22.32 15.06
N LEU A 12 15.63 21.68 14.71
CA LEU A 12 15.95 21.34 13.32
C LEU A 12 14.94 20.35 12.73
N PHE A 13 14.57 19.30 13.50
CA PHE A 13 13.62 18.28 13.05
C PHE A 13 12.20 18.81 12.82
N THR A 14 11.91 20.02 13.26
CA THR A 14 10.63 20.71 12.99
C THR A 14 10.74 21.76 11.89
N ARG A 15 11.91 21.94 11.25
CA ARG A 15 12.08 22.90 10.14
C ARG A 15 11.70 22.24 8.81
N PHE A 16 10.83 22.87 8.08
CA PHE A 16 10.30 22.40 6.80
C PHE A 16 11.40 21.95 5.81
N TRP A 17 12.37 22.84 5.55
CA TRP A 17 13.47 22.53 4.62
C TRP A 17 14.38 21.40 5.08
N PHE A 18 14.56 21.25 6.40
CA PHE A 18 15.33 20.14 6.94
C PHE A 18 14.63 18.79 6.72
N VAL A 19 13.32 18.74 6.94
CA VAL A 19 12.53 17.53 6.67
C VAL A 19 12.61 17.15 5.19
N LEU A 20 12.49 18.13 4.28
CA LEU A 20 12.62 17.88 2.84
C LEU A 20 14.04 17.42 2.46
N ALA A 21 15.06 18.05 3.00
CA ALA A 21 16.44 17.64 2.73
C ALA A 21 16.72 16.20 3.16
N VAL A 22 16.26 15.80 4.36
CA VAL A 22 16.40 14.41 4.83
C VAL A 22 15.59 13.44 3.96
N ALA A 23 14.37 13.82 3.55
CA ALA A 23 13.56 13.02 2.64
C ALA A 23 14.24 12.80 1.28
N LEU A 24 14.89 13.84 0.74
CA LEU A 24 15.65 13.74 -0.51
C LEU A 24 16.86 12.82 -0.34
N VAL A 25 17.66 13.05 0.70
CA VAL A 25 18.86 12.23 0.98
C VAL A 25 18.48 10.75 1.18
N ALA A 26 17.40 10.48 1.94
CA ALA A 26 16.91 9.12 2.14
C ALA A 26 16.55 8.42 0.81
N GLN A 27 15.91 9.12 -0.12
CA GLN A 27 15.58 8.57 -1.44
C GLN A 27 16.83 8.36 -2.30
N MET A 28 17.81 9.27 -2.27
CA MET A 28 19.08 9.09 -2.97
C MET A 28 19.84 7.85 -2.45
N ILE A 29 19.84 7.63 -1.12
CA ILE A 29 20.42 6.43 -0.52
C ILE A 29 19.70 5.17 -1.02
N LEU A 30 18.36 5.18 -1.12
CA LEU A 30 17.60 4.04 -1.63
C LEU A 30 17.92 3.74 -3.10
N ILE A 31 18.02 4.78 -3.95
CA ILE A 31 18.39 4.63 -5.36
C ILE A 31 19.76 4.00 -5.47
N TRP A 32 20.73 4.51 -4.71
CA TRP A 32 22.08 3.96 -4.66
C TRP A 32 22.11 2.52 -4.13
N ALA A 33 21.46 2.25 -2.98
CA ALA A 33 21.41 0.91 -2.40
C ALA A 33 20.78 -0.12 -3.34
N GLY A 34 19.72 0.26 -4.07
CA GLY A 34 19.08 -0.62 -5.06
C GLY A 34 19.92 -0.90 -6.30
N SER A 35 20.97 -0.12 -6.56
CA SER A 35 21.91 -0.41 -7.64
C SER A 35 23.00 -1.43 -7.25
N LEU A 36 23.14 -1.76 -5.96
CA LEU A 36 24.21 -2.61 -5.46
C LEU A 36 23.91 -4.11 -5.57
N SER A 37 22.67 -4.54 -5.43
CA SER A 37 22.33 -5.97 -5.39
C SER A 37 20.85 -6.25 -5.65
N GLY A 38 20.55 -7.45 -6.18
CA GLY A 38 19.22 -8.04 -6.25
C GLY A 38 18.22 -7.40 -7.20
N ASP A 39 18.64 -6.43 -7.99
CA ASP A 39 17.83 -5.66 -8.96
C ASP A 39 16.38 -5.36 -8.50
N PRO A 40 16.19 -4.64 -7.39
CA PRO A 40 14.86 -4.30 -6.87
C PRO A 40 14.07 -3.40 -7.82
N TYR A 41 14.70 -2.89 -8.85
CA TYR A 41 14.13 -2.03 -9.88
C TYR A 41 13.86 -2.75 -11.19
N SER A 42 13.92 -4.09 -11.23
CA SER A 42 13.66 -4.92 -12.42
C SER A 42 12.34 -4.58 -13.10
N ASP A 43 11.25 -4.32 -12.32
CA ASP A 43 9.98 -3.91 -12.91
C ASP A 43 10.09 -2.59 -13.69
N VAL A 44 10.84 -1.63 -13.16
CA VAL A 44 11.06 -0.34 -13.84
C VAL A 44 11.91 -0.53 -15.09
N ARG A 45 13.02 -1.29 -14.94
CA ARG A 45 14.01 -1.47 -16.01
C ARG A 45 13.48 -2.26 -17.19
N TYR A 46 12.75 -3.34 -16.93
CA TYR A 46 12.35 -4.29 -17.97
C TYR A 46 10.85 -4.26 -18.26
N THR A 47 10.01 -4.13 -17.22
CA THR A 47 8.56 -4.27 -17.37
C THR A 47 7.91 -2.92 -17.73
N TYR A 48 8.13 -1.89 -16.92
CA TYR A 48 7.48 -0.59 -17.16
C TYR A 48 8.05 0.11 -18.41
N SER A 49 9.37 0.04 -18.63
CA SER A 49 10.00 0.57 -19.85
C SER A 49 9.46 -0.11 -21.10
N ALA A 50 9.34 -1.46 -21.09
CA ALA A 50 8.78 -2.20 -22.22
C ALA A 50 7.31 -1.85 -22.47
N TRP A 51 6.51 -1.68 -21.41
CA TRP A 51 5.12 -1.26 -21.53
C TRP A 51 4.99 0.16 -22.10
N ALA A 52 5.81 1.09 -21.64
CA ALA A 52 5.84 2.45 -22.16
C ALA A 52 6.24 2.46 -23.66
N SER A 53 7.35 1.81 -23.98
CA SER A 53 7.83 1.70 -25.36
C SER A 53 6.77 1.09 -26.28
N ALA A 54 6.16 -0.04 -25.93
CA ALA A 54 5.09 -0.65 -26.72
C ALA A 54 3.86 0.26 -26.88
N GLY A 55 3.57 1.10 -25.90
CA GLY A 55 2.52 2.11 -25.98
C GLY A 55 2.80 3.17 -27.05
N PHE A 56 4.04 3.65 -27.13
CA PHE A 56 4.44 4.70 -28.09
C PHE A 56 4.76 4.15 -29.47
N THR A 57 5.39 2.97 -29.59
CA THR A 57 5.80 2.40 -30.89
C THR A 57 4.69 1.61 -31.56
N ASP A 58 3.95 0.80 -30.79
CA ASP A 58 2.97 -0.16 -31.32
C ASP A 58 1.53 0.26 -31.04
N GLY A 59 1.30 1.37 -30.33
CA GLY A 59 -0.03 1.77 -29.88
C GLY A 59 -0.68 0.80 -28.89
N LYS A 60 0.10 -0.08 -28.23
CA LYS A 60 -0.39 -1.07 -27.26
C LYS A 60 -0.53 -0.44 -25.88
N ILE A 61 -1.72 0.05 -25.56
CA ILE A 61 -2.02 0.66 -24.25
C ILE A 61 -2.69 -0.37 -23.37
N LEU A 62 -1.97 -0.77 -22.29
CA LEU A 62 -2.42 -1.78 -21.35
C LEU A 62 -3.66 -1.31 -20.56
N GLY A 63 -4.65 -2.19 -20.42
CA GLY A 63 -5.93 -1.86 -19.82
C GLY A 63 -6.84 -0.99 -20.71
N ILE A 64 -6.43 -0.67 -21.95
CA ILE A 64 -7.27 -0.04 -22.98
C ILE A 64 -7.51 -1.04 -24.11
N ASN A 65 -6.51 -1.27 -24.96
CA ASN A 65 -6.59 -2.19 -26.08
C ASN A 65 -5.85 -3.52 -25.86
N GLN A 66 -5.16 -3.66 -24.71
CA GLN A 66 -4.53 -4.89 -24.24
C GLN A 66 -4.99 -5.20 -22.80
N PRO A 67 -5.17 -6.48 -22.41
CA PRO A 67 -5.47 -6.84 -21.02
C PRO A 67 -4.32 -6.47 -20.09
N TRP A 68 -4.64 -6.09 -18.85
CA TRP A 68 -3.65 -5.71 -17.85
C TRP A 68 -4.08 -6.13 -16.44
N VAL A 69 -3.08 -6.40 -15.59
CA VAL A 69 -3.26 -6.76 -14.16
C VAL A 69 -3.55 -5.56 -13.27
N TYR A 70 -3.43 -4.34 -13.78
CA TYR A 70 -3.73 -3.09 -13.09
C TYR A 70 -4.85 -2.33 -13.81
N PRO A 71 -5.61 -1.48 -13.11
CA PRO A 71 -6.49 -0.53 -13.75
C PRO A 71 -5.72 0.39 -14.70
N TYR A 72 -6.32 0.75 -15.82
CA TYR A 72 -5.65 1.44 -16.93
C TYR A 72 -5.00 2.79 -16.56
N ILE A 73 -5.51 3.50 -15.53
CA ILE A 73 -4.94 4.76 -15.04
C ILE A 73 -3.49 4.59 -14.54
N ALA A 74 -3.12 3.39 -14.12
CA ALA A 74 -1.74 3.08 -13.75
C ALA A 74 -0.75 3.23 -14.92
N ASN A 75 -1.21 3.27 -16.19
CA ASN A 75 -0.36 3.60 -17.34
C ASN A 75 0.12 5.06 -17.33
N ILE A 76 -0.62 5.98 -16.69
CA ILE A 76 -0.25 7.40 -16.72
C ILE A 76 1.19 7.62 -16.25
N PRO A 77 1.61 7.21 -15.03
CA PRO A 77 2.99 7.37 -14.62
C PRO A 77 3.98 6.59 -15.48
N VAL A 78 3.60 5.40 -15.99
CA VAL A 78 4.47 4.57 -16.84
C VAL A 78 4.77 5.28 -18.16
N MET A 79 3.75 5.76 -18.84
CA MET A 79 3.90 6.45 -20.14
C MET A 79 4.47 7.86 -19.98
N LEU A 80 4.16 8.55 -18.87
CA LEU A 80 4.65 9.90 -18.62
C LEU A 80 6.18 9.95 -18.57
N VAL A 81 6.83 8.94 -18.01
CA VAL A 81 8.29 8.86 -17.96
C VAL A 81 8.89 8.84 -19.35
N GLU A 82 8.42 7.97 -20.25
CA GLU A 82 8.90 7.86 -21.63
C GLU A 82 8.66 9.15 -22.40
N TRP A 83 7.54 9.82 -22.16
CA TRP A 83 7.19 11.06 -22.84
C TRP A 83 8.06 12.25 -22.41
N ILE A 84 8.36 12.39 -21.10
CA ILE A 84 9.12 13.54 -20.60
C ILE A 84 10.63 13.31 -20.54
N TRP A 85 11.10 12.03 -20.52
CA TRP A 85 12.50 11.66 -20.39
C TRP A 85 12.86 10.42 -21.22
N PRO A 86 12.84 10.53 -22.58
CA PRO A 86 13.03 9.37 -23.46
C PRO A 86 14.49 8.86 -23.53
N PHE A 87 15.44 9.55 -22.88
CA PHE A 87 16.86 9.22 -22.96
C PHE A 87 17.27 8.03 -22.11
N ASP A 88 16.68 7.92 -20.92
CA ASP A 88 16.89 6.83 -19.95
C ASP A 88 15.69 6.69 -19.05
N TYR A 89 14.92 5.63 -19.27
CA TYR A 89 13.66 5.38 -18.54
C TYR A 89 13.87 5.27 -17.03
N MET A 90 14.98 4.65 -16.59
CA MET A 90 15.28 4.50 -15.15
C MET A 90 15.49 5.87 -14.47
N THR A 91 16.30 6.73 -15.06
CA THR A 91 16.50 8.08 -14.54
C THR A 91 15.22 8.89 -14.53
N GLY A 92 14.43 8.84 -15.62
CA GLY A 92 13.13 9.51 -15.69
C GLY A 92 12.16 9.03 -14.62
N TRP A 93 12.13 7.71 -14.37
CA TRP A 93 11.31 7.13 -13.31
C TRP A 93 11.69 7.65 -11.92
N PHE A 94 12.99 7.66 -11.59
CA PHE A 94 13.44 8.16 -10.28
C PHE A 94 13.19 9.66 -10.13
N ILE A 95 13.39 10.46 -11.19
CA ILE A 95 13.03 11.87 -11.15
C ILE A 95 11.55 12.02 -10.82
N LEU A 96 10.67 11.29 -11.50
CA LEU A 96 9.22 11.36 -11.28
C LEU A 96 8.86 10.94 -9.84
N VAL A 97 9.33 9.78 -9.38
CA VAL A 97 9.01 9.24 -8.05
C VAL A 97 9.53 10.11 -6.92
N VAL A 98 10.77 10.59 -7.02
CA VAL A 98 11.36 11.48 -6.02
C VAL A 98 10.56 12.77 -5.93
N ASN A 99 10.20 13.39 -7.06
CA ASN A 99 9.39 14.61 -7.07
C ASN A 99 8.00 14.36 -6.48
N VAL A 100 7.32 13.26 -6.81
CA VAL A 100 6.02 12.91 -6.21
C VAL A 100 6.13 12.80 -4.69
N ASN A 101 7.12 12.11 -4.16
CA ASN A 101 7.33 11.98 -2.72
C ASN A 101 7.67 13.33 -2.06
N MET A 102 8.52 14.15 -2.69
CA MET A 102 8.88 15.47 -2.17
C MET A 102 7.67 16.40 -2.12
N LEU A 103 6.87 16.45 -3.19
CA LEU A 103 5.62 17.22 -3.25
C LEU A 103 4.61 16.71 -2.23
N LEU A 104 4.50 15.40 -2.04
CA LEU A 104 3.63 14.78 -1.05
C LEU A 104 3.98 15.23 0.38
N ILE A 105 5.26 15.18 0.74
CA ILE A 105 5.74 15.61 2.06
C ILE A 105 5.52 17.12 2.24
N ALA A 106 5.82 17.93 1.22
CA ALA A 106 5.59 19.36 1.26
C ALA A 106 4.09 19.69 1.44
N TYR A 107 3.20 18.99 0.73
CA TYR A 107 1.75 19.12 0.88
C TYR A 107 1.27 18.70 2.28
N LEU A 108 1.76 17.58 2.80
CA LEU A 108 1.44 17.10 4.14
C LEU A 108 1.77 18.15 5.21
N LEU A 109 2.91 18.81 5.07
CA LEU A 109 3.38 19.89 5.93
C LEU A 109 2.75 21.25 5.60
N GLY A 110 1.79 21.30 4.65
CA GLY A 110 1.14 22.54 4.24
C GLY A 110 2.12 23.60 3.73
N TRP A 111 3.16 23.17 2.99
CA TRP A 111 4.25 24.03 2.50
C TRP A 111 4.96 24.80 3.63
N GLY A 112 5.15 24.14 4.77
CA GLY A 112 5.77 24.69 5.97
C GLY A 112 4.81 25.40 6.93
N LYS A 113 3.51 25.51 6.60
CA LYS A 113 2.50 26.18 7.43
C LYS A 113 1.81 25.23 8.44
N GLN A 114 2.04 23.93 8.37
CA GLN A 114 1.38 22.92 9.21
C GLN A 114 2.41 21.96 9.82
N MET A 115 3.36 22.53 10.56
CA MET A 115 4.43 21.76 11.19
C MET A 115 3.98 20.91 12.39
N ASP A 116 2.75 21.05 12.86
CA ASP A 116 2.08 20.15 13.79
C ASP A 116 1.97 18.70 13.23
N ARG A 117 2.01 18.55 11.90
CA ARG A 117 2.00 17.28 11.18
C ARG A 117 3.38 16.66 10.97
N VAL A 118 4.43 17.27 11.48
CA VAL A 118 5.81 16.83 11.24
C VAL A 118 6.07 15.39 11.69
N LYS A 119 5.40 14.90 12.74
CA LYS A 119 5.48 13.49 13.16
C LYS A 119 4.97 12.53 12.08
N GLY A 120 3.90 12.91 11.38
CA GLY A 120 3.39 12.15 10.23
C GLY A 120 4.36 12.15 9.05
N ALA A 121 5.00 13.30 8.77
CA ALA A 121 6.02 13.38 7.71
C ALA A 121 7.24 12.51 8.02
N TRP A 122 7.75 12.53 9.26
CA TRP A 122 8.85 11.65 9.68
C TRP A 122 8.48 10.17 9.61
N PHE A 123 7.25 9.81 10.01
CA PHE A 123 6.75 8.45 9.88
C PHE A 123 6.73 8.01 8.40
N LEU A 124 6.21 8.86 7.50
CA LEU A 124 6.17 8.58 6.07
C LEU A 124 7.57 8.37 5.49
N ILE A 125 8.51 9.29 5.77
CA ILE A 125 9.91 9.20 5.33
C ILE A 125 10.55 7.91 5.85
N LEU A 126 10.38 7.62 7.13
CA LEU A 126 10.95 6.44 7.77
C LEU A 126 10.41 5.13 7.17
N CYS A 127 9.09 5.04 6.93
CA CYS A 127 8.50 3.83 6.35
C CYS A 127 8.92 3.64 4.88
N ILE A 128 8.97 4.70 4.07
CA ILE A 128 9.49 4.61 2.70
C ILE A 128 10.95 4.12 2.75
N PHE A 129 11.78 4.70 3.60
CA PHE A 129 13.18 4.32 3.74
C PHE A 129 13.34 2.87 4.20
N LEU A 130 12.64 2.46 5.25
CA LEU A 130 12.73 1.11 5.81
C LEU A 130 12.08 0.03 4.93
N THR A 131 11.15 0.38 4.05
CA THR A 131 10.65 -0.58 3.04
C THR A 131 11.73 -0.88 2.00
N GLY A 132 12.75 -0.04 1.91
CA GLY A 132 13.90 -0.25 1.05
C GLY A 132 13.67 0.21 -0.40
N PRO A 133 14.60 -0.16 -1.31
CA PRO A 133 14.58 0.28 -2.70
C PRO A 133 13.26 0.00 -3.43
N VAL A 134 12.58 -1.10 -3.11
CA VAL A 134 11.30 -1.46 -3.71
C VAL A 134 10.23 -0.37 -3.54
N ALA A 135 10.32 0.43 -2.47
CA ALA A 135 9.41 1.54 -2.25
C ALA A 135 9.45 2.60 -3.36
N LEU A 136 10.57 2.72 -4.09
CA LEU A 136 10.72 3.66 -5.20
C LEU A 136 10.50 3.00 -6.57
N GLY A 137 10.59 1.67 -6.65
CA GLY A 137 10.51 0.91 -7.91
C GLY A 137 9.11 0.41 -8.26
N ARG A 138 8.04 0.92 -7.65
CA ARG A 138 6.68 0.38 -7.83
C ARG A 138 5.63 1.49 -7.97
N LEU A 139 4.53 1.15 -8.65
CA LEU A 139 3.36 2.02 -8.85
C LEU A 139 2.66 2.44 -7.55
N GLU A 140 2.94 1.76 -6.46
CA GLU A 140 2.40 2.04 -5.13
C GLU A 140 2.69 3.46 -4.65
N VAL A 141 3.79 4.08 -5.08
CA VAL A 141 4.13 5.49 -4.74
C VAL A 141 3.01 6.44 -5.16
N PHE A 142 2.48 6.28 -6.36
CA PHE A 142 1.42 7.15 -6.89
C PHE A 142 0.09 6.92 -6.18
N SER A 143 -0.22 5.66 -5.89
CA SER A 143 -1.41 5.29 -5.11
C SER A 143 -1.30 5.80 -3.67
N LEU A 144 -0.14 5.66 -3.02
CA LEU A 144 0.14 6.20 -1.68
C LEU A 144 -0.02 7.72 -1.66
N ALA A 145 0.52 8.43 -2.65
CA ALA A 145 0.40 9.88 -2.74
C ALA A 145 -1.08 10.32 -2.75
N LEU A 146 -1.90 9.70 -3.59
CA LEU A 146 -3.34 9.96 -3.65
C LEU A 146 -4.06 9.58 -2.34
N CYS A 147 -3.69 8.47 -1.70
CA CYS A 147 -4.23 8.11 -0.38
C CYS A 147 -3.91 9.16 0.69
N VAL A 148 -2.70 9.72 0.69
CA VAL A 148 -2.34 10.78 1.64
C VAL A 148 -3.13 12.07 1.35
N LEU A 149 -3.34 12.43 0.06
CA LEU A 149 -4.23 13.52 -0.31
C LEU A 149 -5.66 13.28 0.18
N ALA A 150 -6.16 12.05 0.05
CA ALA A 150 -7.48 11.64 0.55
C ALA A 150 -7.58 11.78 2.06
N VAL A 151 -6.61 11.26 2.80
CA VAL A 151 -6.50 11.32 4.26
C VAL A 151 -6.51 12.77 4.77
N VAL A 152 -5.65 13.62 4.19
CA VAL A 152 -5.59 15.04 4.57
C VAL A 152 -6.89 15.77 4.24
N SER A 153 -7.53 15.43 3.12
CA SER A 153 -8.82 16.01 2.72
C SER A 153 -9.93 15.61 3.69
N PHE A 154 -9.97 14.36 4.13
CA PHE A 154 -10.94 13.89 5.12
C PHE A 154 -10.79 14.64 6.45
N LEU A 155 -9.57 14.74 6.96
CA LEU A 155 -9.27 15.48 8.20
C LEU A 155 -9.64 16.98 8.10
N LYS A 156 -9.59 17.55 6.90
CA LYS A 156 -10.08 18.91 6.62
C LYS A 156 -11.61 18.99 6.39
N LYS A 157 -12.36 17.92 6.69
CA LYS A 157 -13.82 17.83 6.47
C LYS A 157 -14.25 18.00 5.00
N ARG A 158 -13.35 17.70 4.05
CA ARG A 158 -13.62 17.71 2.60
C ARG A 158 -13.90 16.29 2.12
N GLU A 159 -14.96 15.67 2.63
CA GLU A 159 -15.28 14.26 2.39
C GLU A 159 -15.38 13.92 0.89
N SER A 160 -16.06 14.75 0.09
CA SER A 160 -16.20 14.54 -1.35
C SER A 160 -14.84 14.48 -2.07
N LEU A 161 -13.93 15.39 -1.72
CA LEU A 161 -12.58 15.43 -2.30
C LEU A 161 -11.74 14.26 -1.85
N SER A 162 -11.85 13.88 -0.57
CA SER A 162 -11.23 12.66 -0.05
C SER A 162 -11.61 11.44 -0.86
N MET A 163 -12.89 11.33 -1.18
CA MET A 163 -13.43 10.20 -1.94
C MET A 163 -12.93 10.14 -3.38
N GLN A 164 -12.88 11.30 -4.04
CA GLN A 164 -12.31 11.37 -5.39
C GLN A 164 -10.85 10.92 -5.43
N PHE A 165 -10.05 11.31 -4.42
CA PHE A 165 -8.67 10.85 -4.31
C PHE A 165 -8.57 9.35 -4.03
N PHE A 166 -9.39 8.77 -3.13
CA PHE A 166 -9.42 7.32 -2.93
C PHE A 166 -9.88 6.59 -4.20
N SER A 167 -10.89 7.10 -4.89
CA SER A 167 -11.35 6.53 -6.16
C SER A 167 -10.22 6.53 -7.21
N LEU A 168 -9.56 7.67 -7.41
CA LEU A 168 -8.45 7.77 -8.35
C LEU A 168 -7.28 6.85 -7.96
N ALA A 169 -6.96 6.78 -6.66
CA ALA A 169 -5.94 5.86 -6.14
C ALA A 169 -6.31 4.39 -6.42
N THR A 170 -7.59 4.03 -6.30
CA THR A 170 -8.10 2.69 -6.59
C THR A 170 -7.95 2.35 -8.08
N TRP A 171 -8.06 3.32 -8.98
CA TRP A 171 -7.81 3.17 -10.41
C TRP A 171 -6.32 3.09 -10.79
N ILE A 172 -5.41 3.22 -9.80
CA ILE A 172 -3.99 2.87 -9.95
C ILE A 172 -3.72 1.49 -9.33
N LYS A 173 -4.19 1.28 -8.10
CA LYS A 173 -4.06 0.03 -7.33
C LYS A 173 -5.32 -0.18 -6.50
N VAL A 174 -5.78 -1.42 -6.39
CA VAL A 174 -7.09 -1.74 -5.76
C VAL A 174 -7.13 -1.47 -4.25
N SER A 175 -5.97 -1.49 -3.55
CA SER A 175 -5.92 -1.36 -2.08
C SER A 175 -6.57 -0.10 -1.48
N PRO A 176 -6.57 1.09 -2.11
CA PRO A 176 -7.27 2.27 -1.60
C PRO A 176 -8.79 2.11 -1.47
N MET A 177 -9.36 1.04 -2.04
CA MET A 177 -10.76 0.67 -1.81
C MET A 177 -11.09 0.52 -0.31
N ALA A 178 -10.12 0.15 0.52
CA ALA A 178 -10.26 0.16 1.99
C ALA A 178 -10.69 1.53 2.52
N GLY A 179 -10.14 2.63 1.98
CA GLY A 179 -10.55 4.00 2.31
C GLY A 179 -11.96 4.33 1.84
N ILE A 180 -12.39 3.78 0.68
CA ILE A 180 -13.75 3.92 0.16
C ILE A 180 -14.76 3.23 1.08
N PHE A 181 -14.53 1.97 1.44
CA PHE A 181 -15.41 1.25 2.38
C PHE A 181 -15.50 1.96 3.74
N THR A 182 -14.35 2.42 4.24
CA THR A 182 -14.30 3.16 5.50
C THR A 182 -15.10 4.44 5.44
N GLY A 183 -14.90 5.26 4.43
CA GLY A 183 -15.61 6.52 4.27
C GLY A 183 -17.12 6.31 4.09
N PHE A 184 -17.55 5.27 3.37
CA PHE A 184 -18.96 4.91 3.22
C PHE A 184 -19.63 4.59 4.58
N VAL A 185 -18.94 3.87 5.44
CA VAL A 185 -19.45 3.56 6.78
C VAL A 185 -19.47 4.77 7.67
N VAL A 186 -18.37 5.53 7.67
CA VAL A 186 -18.13 6.62 8.63
C VAL A 186 -18.90 7.89 8.28
N SER A 187 -19.11 8.19 6.98
CA SER A 187 -19.80 9.40 6.55
C SER A 187 -21.31 9.38 6.93
N ASP A 188 -21.83 10.51 7.40
CA ASP A 188 -23.25 10.71 7.60
C ASP A 188 -23.98 10.94 6.27
N ARG A 189 -23.26 11.37 5.25
CA ARG A 189 -23.78 11.61 3.89
C ARG A 189 -23.37 10.49 2.92
N ARG A 190 -23.47 9.23 3.33
CA ARG A 190 -22.98 8.04 2.62
C ARG A 190 -23.45 7.94 1.16
N PHE A 191 -24.68 8.31 0.85
CA PHE A 191 -25.20 8.29 -0.53
C PHE A 191 -24.56 9.39 -1.40
N ARG A 192 -24.34 10.58 -0.85
CA ARG A 192 -23.59 11.64 -1.54
C ARG A 192 -22.16 11.21 -1.77
N PHE A 193 -21.57 10.53 -0.83
CA PHE A 193 -20.24 9.95 -0.90
C PHE A 193 -20.15 8.90 -2.06
N LEU A 194 -21.10 7.95 -2.13
CA LEU A 194 -21.18 7.00 -3.24
C LEU A 194 -21.41 7.68 -4.59
N LEU A 195 -22.24 8.72 -4.64
CA LEU A 195 -22.47 9.49 -5.86
C LEU A 195 -21.18 10.12 -6.38
N HIS A 196 -20.38 10.76 -5.53
CA HIS A 196 -19.07 11.32 -5.96
C HIS A 196 -18.10 10.26 -6.45
N MET A 197 -18.07 9.10 -5.79
CA MET A 197 -17.27 7.95 -6.26
C MET A 197 -17.77 7.45 -7.62
N ALA A 198 -19.08 7.28 -7.77
CA ALA A 198 -19.69 6.82 -9.02
C ALA A 198 -19.41 7.82 -10.16
N ILE A 199 -19.53 9.13 -9.91
CA ILE A 199 -19.20 10.18 -10.89
C ILE A 199 -17.71 10.09 -11.26
N GLY A 200 -16.80 10.04 -10.27
CA GLY A 200 -15.37 9.94 -10.54
C GLY A 200 -15.00 8.70 -11.34
N THR A 201 -15.52 7.53 -10.94
CA THR A 201 -15.36 6.28 -11.67
C THR A 201 -15.98 6.35 -13.07
N GLY A 202 -17.18 6.91 -13.20
CA GLY A 202 -17.86 7.08 -14.48
C GLY A 202 -17.08 7.96 -15.46
N VAL A 203 -16.50 9.07 -14.96
CA VAL A 203 -15.62 9.94 -15.77
C VAL A 203 -14.38 9.15 -16.24
N LEU A 204 -13.73 8.39 -15.35
CA LEU A 204 -12.58 7.58 -15.75
C LEU A 204 -12.98 6.51 -16.78
N VAL A 205 -14.09 5.81 -16.58
CA VAL A 205 -14.60 4.83 -17.56
C VAL A 205 -14.88 5.51 -18.91
N LEU A 206 -15.53 6.68 -18.89
CA LEU A 206 -15.81 7.43 -20.13
C LEU A 206 -14.51 7.85 -20.84
N ILE A 207 -13.52 8.34 -20.13
CA ILE A 207 -12.20 8.67 -20.70
C ILE A 207 -11.58 7.42 -21.32
N GLY A 208 -11.59 6.29 -20.64
CA GLY A 208 -11.07 5.03 -21.16
C GLY A 208 -11.78 4.60 -22.46
N LEU A 209 -13.11 4.70 -22.50
CA LEU A 209 -13.90 4.39 -23.71
C LEU A 209 -13.56 5.34 -24.88
N LEU A 210 -13.39 6.63 -24.59
CA LEU A 210 -12.99 7.63 -25.61
C LEU A 210 -11.58 7.37 -26.15
N LEU A 211 -10.71 6.75 -25.35
CA LEU A 211 -9.37 6.30 -25.76
C LEU A 211 -9.40 4.94 -26.51
N GLY A 212 -10.57 4.41 -26.85
CA GLY A 212 -10.72 3.12 -27.52
C GLY A 212 -10.75 1.91 -26.60
N GLY A 213 -10.96 2.14 -25.30
CA GLY A 213 -11.05 1.08 -24.30
C GLY A 213 -12.27 0.19 -24.51
N ASN A 214 -12.14 -1.05 -24.10
CA ASN A 214 -13.18 -2.09 -24.14
C ASN A 214 -13.17 -2.90 -22.83
N GLN A 215 -13.56 -4.19 -22.91
CA GLN A 215 -13.52 -5.11 -21.75
C GLN A 215 -12.15 -5.19 -21.07
N ASN A 216 -11.04 -4.87 -21.76
CA ASN A 216 -9.70 -4.88 -21.19
C ASN A 216 -9.54 -3.88 -20.04
N MET A 217 -10.37 -2.82 -19.98
CA MET A 217 -10.36 -1.86 -18.87
C MET A 217 -10.65 -2.50 -17.52
N PHE A 218 -11.32 -3.64 -17.51
CA PHE A 218 -11.69 -4.40 -16.30
C PHE A 218 -10.92 -5.72 -16.17
N SER A 219 -9.97 -6.00 -17.06
CA SER A 219 -9.17 -7.23 -17.04
C SER A 219 -8.40 -7.44 -15.74
N PHE A 220 -8.05 -6.37 -15.02
CA PHE A 220 -7.42 -6.45 -13.70
C PHE A 220 -8.26 -7.19 -12.66
N ILE A 221 -9.59 -7.31 -12.86
CA ILE A 221 -10.49 -8.10 -12.00
C ILE A 221 -10.39 -9.57 -12.36
N THR A 222 -10.51 -9.90 -13.65
CA THR A 222 -10.57 -11.28 -14.13
C THR A 222 -9.22 -11.99 -14.09
N MET A 223 -8.12 -11.26 -14.33
CA MET A 223 -6.76 -11.82 -14.30
C MET A 223 -6.26 -12.22 -12.90
N GLN A 224 -7.00 -11.91 -11.84
CA GLN A 224 -6.66 -12.34 -10.48
C GLN A 224 -7.20 -13.74 -10.14
N SER A 225 -8.22 -14.23 -10.85
CA SER A 225 -8.95 -15.46 -10.49
C SER A 225 -8.08 -16.72 -10.61
N GLY A 226 -7.24 -16.83 -11.63
CA GLY A 226 -6.40 -18.01 -11.91
C GLY A 226 -5.08 -18.08 -11.16
N ARG A 227 -4.77 -17.12 -10.27
CA ARG A 227 -3.47 -17.10 -9.57
C ARG A 227 -3.42 -18.11 -8.43
N GLY A 228 -2.28 -18.80 -8.29
CA GLY A 228 -1.93 -19.60 -7.13
C GLY A 228 -1.57 -18.73 -5.91
N ILE A 229 -0.86 -19.31 -4.94
CA ILE A 229 -0.40 -18.59 -3.74
C ILE A 229 1.03 -18.14 -3.97
N GLN A 230 1.23 -16.82 -3.99
CA GLN A 230 2.57 -16.24 -4.09
C GLN A 230 3.38 -16.47 -2.81
N VAL A 231 4.70 -16.65 -2.97
CA VAL A 231 5.63 -16.96 -1.87
C VAL A 231 5.52 -15.95 -0.71
N GLU A 232 5.28 -14.68 -1.00
CA GLU A 232 5.22 -13.61 0.01
C GLU A 232 3.83 -13.43 0.64
N ALA A 233 2.80 -14.15 0.15
CA ALA A 233 1.46 -14.11 0.74
C ALA A 233 1.48 -14.60 2.19
N THR A 234 0.67 -14.00 3.05
CA THR A 234 0.63 -14.39 4.47
C THR A 234 0.26 -15.86 4.64
N VAL A 235 -0.67 -16.37 3.85
CA VAL A 235 -1.08 -17.78 3.88
C VAL A 235 0.02 -18.74 3.43
N ALA A 236 1.00 -18.28 2.65
CA ALA A 236 2.14 -19.09 2.20
C ALA A 236 2.99 -19.66 3.35
N ILE A 237 2.89 -19.08 4.57
CA ILE A 237 3.56 -19.58 5.78
C ILE A 237 3.34 -21.09 5.96
N ILE A 238 2.17 -21.62 5.60
CA ILE A 238 1.84 -23.03 5.74
C ILE A 238 2.85 -23.90 4.98
N TRP A 239 3.15 -23.56 3.73
CA TRP A 239 4.09 -24.34 2.90
C TRP A 239 5.53 -23.94 3.16
N LEU A 240 5.81 -22.70 3.50
CA LEU A 240 7.16 -22.27 3.88
C LEU A 240 7.66 -23.04 5.12
N VAL A 241 6.78 -23.30 6.10
CA VAL A 241 7.12 -24.17 7.24
C VAL A 241 7.36 -25.60 6.78
N GLN A 242 6.56 -26.12 5.83
CA GLN A 242 6.77 -27.47 5.27
C GLN A 242 8.12 -27.58 4.53
N ILE A 243 8.50 -26.53 3.78
CA ILE A 243 9.81 -26.46 3.12
C ILE A 243 10.94 -26.51 4.16
N LEU A 244 10.85 -25.74 5.25
CA LEU A 244 11.83 -25.79 6.34
C LEU A 244 11.92 -27.17 7.01
N LEU A 245 10.81 -27.88 7.10
CA LEU A 245 10.73 -29.23 7.65
C LEU A 245 11.05 -30.30 6.61
N GLN A 246 11.44 -29.92 5.39
CA GLN A 246 11.78 -30.83 4.28
C GLN A 246 10.64 -31.81 3.94
N ILE A 247 9.39 -31.39 4.07
CA ILE A 247 8.21 -32.20 3.73
C ILE A 247 8.14 -32.34 2.20
N PRO A 248 8.13 -33.59 1.67
CA PRO A 248 8.12 -33.84 0.24
C PRO A 248 6.93 -33.12 -0.48
N GLY A 249 7.22 -32.51 -1.62
CA GLY A 249 6.23 -31.84 -2.46
C GLY A 249 5.98 -30.37 -2.12
N ALA A 250 6.48 -29.86 -0.99
CA ALA A 250 6.47 -28.44 -0.68
C ALA A 250 7.73 -27.77 -1.27
N ASP A 251 7.53 -26.74 -2.11
CA ASP A 251 8.63 -26.03 -2.78
C ASP A 251 8.23 -24.59 -3.15
N VAL A 252 9.24 -23.79 -3.53
CA VAL A 252 9.08 -22.48 -4.17
C VAL A 252 9.43 -22.61 -5.64
N TYR A 253 8.54 -22.21 -6.54
CA TYR A 253 8.79 -22.27 -7.97
C TYR A 253 8.45 -20.95 -8.66
N TYR A 254 9.10 -20.71 -9.80
CA TYR A 254 8.79 -19.54 -10.64
C TYR A 254 7.74 -19.90 -11.69
N ASP A 255 6.62 -19.16 -11.68
CA ASP A 255 5.56 -19.31 -12.68
C ASP A 255 5.79 -18.33 -13.83
N ASN A 256 6.22 -18.87 -14.98
CA ASN A 256 6.50 -18.06 -16.18
C ASN A 256 5.24 -17.42 -16.80
N THR A 257 4.04 -17.94 -16.50
CA THR A 257 2.78 -17.44 -17.07
C THR A 257 2.39 -16.10 -16.44
N ILE A 258 2.57 -16.01 -15.11
CA ILE A 258 2.21 -14.80 -14.34
C ILE A 258 3.43 -14.05 -13.81
N VAL A 259 4.63 -14.50 -14.20
CA VAL A 259 5.93 -13.84 -13.92
C VAL A 259 6.12 -13.58 -12.43
N THR A 260 5.98 -14.63 -11.59
CA THR A 260 6.09 -14.49 -10.13
C THR A 260 6.45 -15.82 -9.45
N PHE A 261 7.04 -15.74 -8.25
CA PHE A 261 7.31 -16.90 -7.42
C PHE A 261 6.08 -17.32 -6.62
N GLN A 262 5.79 -18.62 -6.65
CA GLN A 262 4.68 -19.25 -5.95
C GLN A 262 5.16 -20.40 -5.06
N VAL A 263 4.33 -20.78 -4.09
CA VAL A 263 4.52 -22.01 -3.31
C VAL A 263 3.76 -23.16 -3.94
N SER A 264 4.33 -24.37 -3.88
CA SER A 264 3.70 -25.64 -4.20
C SER A 264 3.56 -26.50 -2.94
N GLY A 265 2.67 -27.48 -3.00
CA GLY A 265 2.44 -28.42 -1.90
C GLY A 265 0.99 -28.90 -1.84
N ALA A 266 0.72 -29.83 -0.93
CA ALA A 266 -0.62 -30.38 -0.75
C ALA A 266 -1.60 -29.27 -0.31
N GLY A 267 -2.78 -29.18 -0.96
CA GLY A 267 -3.84 -28.25 -0.61
C GLY A 267 -3.65 -26.81 -1.07
N VAL A 268 -2.59 -26.47 -1.83
CA VAL A 268 -2.33 -25.09 -2.33
C VAL A 268 -3.49 -24.61 -3.20
N ALA A 269 -3.96 -25.40 -4.14
CA ALA A 269 -5.00 -25.02 -5.09
C ALA A 269 -6.35 -24.76 -4.40
N GLU A 270 -6.72 -25.62 -3.47
CA GLU A 270 -7.94 -25.52 -2.68
C GLU A 270 -7.92 -24.26 -1.81
N ILE A 271 -6.84 -24.02 -1.10
CA ILE A 271 -6.70 -22.82 -0.27
C ILE A 271 -6.66 -21.56 -1.14
N ALA A 272 -5.96 -21.56 -2.28
CA ALA A 272 -5.93 -20.44 -3.21
C ALA A 272 -7.33 -20.07 -3.71
N SER A 273 -8.20 -21.05 -3.95
CA SER A 273 -9.59 -20.83 -4.36
C SER A 273 -10.44 -20.21 -3.26
N LEU A 274 -10.19 -20.60 -2.00
CA LEU A 274 -10.92 -20.11 -0.83
C LEU A 274 -10.49 -18.70 -0.39
N MET A 275 -9.21 -18.32 -0.60
CA MET A 275 -8.67 -17.07 -0.07
C MET A 275 -9.45 -15.83 -0.52
N THR A 276 -9.96 -15.82 -1.75
CA THR A 276 -10.78 -14.69 -2.24
C THR A 276 -12.08 -14.57 -1.43
N LEU A 277 -12.75 -15.68 -1.14
CA LEU A 277 -13.97 -15.69 -0.33
C LEU A 277 -13.67 -15.26 1.13
N VAL A 278 -12.58 -15.76 1.71
CA VAL A 278 -12.13 -15.39 3.06
C VAL A 278 -11.84 -13.89 3.14
N GLN A 279 -11.16 -13.33 2.14
CA GLN A 279 -10.87 -11.89 2.07
C GLN A 279 -12.15 -11.04 2.02
N PHE A 280 -13.14 -11.41 1.19
CA PHE A 280 -14.42 -10.70 1.16
C PHE A 280 -15.20 -10.88 2.46
N GLY A 281 -15.16 -12.05 3.08
CA GLY A 281 -15.76 -12.30 4.39
C GLY A 281 -15.13 -11.42 5.50
N ALA A 282 -13.81 -11.30 5.53
CA ALA A 282 -13.11 -10.42 6.47
C ALA A 282 -13.50 -8.95 6.28
N LEU A 283 -13.51 -8.46 5.03
CA LEU A 283 -13.98 -7.11 4.73
C LEU A 283 -15.44 -6.87 5.14
N ALA A 284 -16.32 -7.84 4.92
CA ALA A 284 -17.73 -7.75 5.35
C ALA A 284 -17.84 -7.66 6.88
N ILE A 285 -17.03 -8.42 7.62
CA ILE A 285 -16.94 -8.34 9.08
C ILE A 285 -16.45 -6.96 9.51
N THR A 286 -15.39 -6.45 8.89
CA THR A 286 -14.87 -5.10 9.18
C THR A 286 -15.92 -4.02 8.92
N VAL A 287 -16.67 -4.09 7.82
CA VAL A 287 -17.76 -3.17 7.52
C VAL A 287 -18.88 -3.28 8.57
N PHE A 288 -19.27 -4.49 8.96
CA PHE A 288 -20.26 -4.72 10.01
C PHE A 288 -19.83 -4.12 11.36
N LEU A 289 -18.59 -4.38 11.78
CA LEU A 289 -18.01 -3.81 13.01
C LEU A 289 -17.97 -2.29 12.96
N GLY A 290 -17.62 -1.71 11.80
CA GLY A 290 -17.63 -0.28 11.58
C GLY A 290 -19.03 0.34 11.73
N PHE A 291 -20.07 -0.25 11.12
CA PHE A 291 -21.45 0.20 11.29
C PHE A 291 -21.93 0.07 12.74
N ARG A 292 -21.55 -1.01 13.42
CA ARG A 292 -21.85 -1.20 14.83
C ARG A 292 -21.22 -0.10 15.68
N ALA A 293 -19.94 0.17 15.49
CA ALA A 293 -19.23 1.22 16.22
C ALA A 293 -19.83 2.62 15.95
N LYS A 294 -20.19 2.91 14.68
CA LYS A 294 -20.87 4.18 14.34
C LYS A 294 -22.21 4.33 15.05
N ARG A 295 -23.03 3.27 15.08
CA ARG A 295 -24.33 3.28 15.78
C ARG A 295 -24.18 3.47 17.30
N GLN A 296 -23.03 3.12 17.84
CA GLN A 296 -22.68 3.31 19.26
C GLN A 296 -22.04 4.69 19.54
N GLY A 297 -22.05 5.60 18.55
CA GLY A 297 -21.56 6.96 18.75
C GLY A 297 -20.03 7.09 18.75
N ALA A 298 -19.28 6.15 18.17
CA ALA A 298 -17.83 6.26 18.07
C ALA A 298 -17.41 7.55 17.36
N ASP A 299 -16.34 8.19 17.86
CA ASP A 299 -15.78 9.38 17.23
C ASP A 299 -15.38 9.09 15.77
N THR A 300 -15.77 9.98 14.87
CA THR A 300 -15.62 9.84 13.41
C THR A 300 -14.17 9.58 12.99
N ASN A 301 -13.21 10.33 13.55
CA ASN A 301 -11.81 10.19 13.16
C ASN A 301 -11.19 8.91 13.72
N THR A 302 -11.53 8.57 14.96
CA THR A 302 -11.08 7.34 15.61
C THR A 302 -11.65 6.10 14.90
N LEU A 303 -12.92 6.12 14.54
CA LEU A 303 -13.55 5.05 13.77
C LEU A 303 -12.93 4.92 12.39
N PHE A 304 -12.73 6.05 11.68
CA PHE A 304 -12.07 6.04 10.38
C PHE A 304 -10.66 5.41 10.49
N ALA A 305 -9.86 5.81 11.47
CA ALA A 305 -8.50 5.31 11.66
C ALA A 305 -8.48 3.77 11.79
N TRP A 306 -9.22 3.24 12.76
CA TRP A 306 -9.22 1.79 13.02
C TRP A 306 -9.84 0.99 11.88
N MET A 307 -10.94 1.48 11.30
CA MET A 307 -11.60 0.78 10.21
C MET A 307 -10.75 0.79 8.94
N PHE A 308 -10.11 1.92 8.60
CA PHE A 308 -9.23 2.01 7.43
C PHE A 308 -8.02 1.09 7.56
N LEU A 309 -7.41 1.04 8.76
CA LEU A 309 -6.32 0.11 9.03
C LEU A 309 -6.80 -1.35 8.91
N THR A 310 -7.91 -1.71 9.57
CA THR A 310 -8.42 -3.08 9.53
C THR A 310 -8.74 -3.52 8.10
N ALA A 311 -9.48 -2.70 7.34
CA ALA A 311 -9.82 -3.03 5.95
C ALA A 311 -8.57 -3.14 5.05
N THR A 312 -7.56 -2.29 5.26
CA THR A 312 -6.28 -2.40 4.55
C THR A 312 -5.57 -3.71 4.89
N MET A 313 -5.57 -4.09 6.16
CA MET A 313 -4.95 -5.35 6.61
C MET A 313 -5.72 -6.58 6.13
N ASP A 314 -7.05 -6.53 6.00
CA ASP A 314 -7.85 -7.59 5.39
C ASP A 314 -7.44 -7.82 3.94
N LEU A 315 -7.18 -6.73 3.18
CA LEU A 315 -6.72 -6.79 1.80
C LEU A 315 -5.29 -7.33 1.65
N ILE A 316 -4.47 -7.31 2.70
CA ILE A 316 -3.10 -7.79 2.70
C ILE A 316 -3.03 -9.23 3.24
N VAL A 317 -3.56 -9.46 4.45
CA VAL A 317 -3.36 -10.71 5.19
C VAL A 317 -4.14 -11.87 4.56
N PHE A 318 -5.34 -11.60 4.04
CA PHE A 318 -6.17 -12.61 3.38
C PHE A 318 -6.01 -12.65 1.87
N ASN A 319 -5.00 -11.96 1.31
CA ASN A 319 -4.72 -12.06 -0.11
C ASN A 319 -3.83 -13.26 -0.41
N LYS A 320 -4.14 -13.99 -1.49
CA LYS A 320 -3.27 -15.04 -2.03
C LYS A 320 -2.07 -14.49 -2.80
N VAL A 321 -2.09 -13.19 -3.10
CA VAL A 321 -0.99 -12.44 -3.70
C VAL A 321 -0.29 -11.65 -2.61
N GLY A 322 1.01 -11.83 -2.46
CA GLY A 322 1.86 -11.09 -1.54
C GLY A 322 2.98 -10.39 -2.30
N SER A 323 3.38 -9.23 -1.81
CA SER A 323 4.46 -8.48 -2.45
C SER A 323 5.11 -7.49 -1.46
N PRO A 324 6.44 -7.23 -1.54
CA PRO A 324 7.14 -6.36 -0.59
C PRO A 324 6.54 -4.95 -0.54
N GLN A 325 6.14 -4.40 -1.69
CA GLN A 325 5.57 -3.06 -1.80
C GLN A 325 4.20 -2.89 -1.13
N TYR A 326 3.50 -3.95 -0.74
CA TYR A 326 2.23 -3.85 0.01
C TYR A 326 2.42 -3.20 1.38
N GLN A 327 3.66 -3.13 1.86
CA GLN A 327 4.01 -2.37 3.05
C GLN A 327 3.58 -0.89 2.92
N LEU A 328 3.65 -0.30 1.71
CA LEU A 328 3.22 1.08 1.46
C LEU A 328 1.69 1.27 1.60
N TRP A 329 0.89 0.21 1.44
CA TRP A 329 -0.56 0.30 1.62
C TRP A 329 -0.93 0.61 3.07
N ILE A 330 -0.17 0.05 4.03
CA ILE A 330 -0.39 0.25 5.46
C ILE A 330 -0.05 1.69 5.87
N VAL A 331 0.96 2.29 5.20
CA VAL A 331 1.49 3.60 5.57
C VAL A 331 0.42 4.68 5.56
N ALA A 332 -0.47 4.71 4.56
CA ALA A 332 -1.55 5.70 4.47
C ALA A 332 -2.55 5.57 5.65
N ALA A 333 -2.90 4.35 6.02
CA ALA A 333 -3.82 4.08 7.14
C ALA A 333 -3.20 4.47 8.48
N ILE A 334 -1.93 4.11 8.70
CA ILE A 334 -1.20 4.48 9.92
C ILE A 334 -1.02 6.01 10.00
N LEU A 335 -0.70 6.65 8.88
CA LEU A 335 -0.56 8.11 8.82
C LEU A 335 -1.85 8.83 9.22
N PHE A 336 -3.02 8.33 8.78
CA PHE A 336 -4.29 8.87 9.22
C PHE A 336 -4.41 8.89 10.75
N GLY A 337 -4.15 7.76 11.40
CA GLY A 337 -4.26 7.67 12.86
C GLY A 337 -3.25 8.56 13.62
N ILE A 338 -2.04 8.76 13.06
CA ILE A 338 -1.05 9.70 13.61
C ILE A 338 -1.59 11.13 13.53
N LEU A 339 -2.12 11.54 12.37
CA LEU A 339 -2.65 12.89 12.13
C LEU A 339 -3.93 13.16 12.92
N ALA A 340 -4.78 12.15 13.06
CA ALA A 340 -6.00 12.19 13.87
C ALA A 340 -5.74 12.10 15.37
N LYS A 341 -4.48 11.84 15.79
CA LYS A 341 -4.09 11.62 17.20
C LYS A 341 -4.90 10.50 17.87
N THR A 342 -5.14 9.43 17.11
CA THR A 342 -5.93 8.28 17.56
C THR A 342 -5.29 7.62 18.80
N THR A 343 -6.11 7.31 19.81
CA THR A 343 -5.65 6.64 21.02
C THR A 343 -5.23 5.19 20.72
N ASN A 344 -4.31 4.64 21.54
CA ASN A 344 -3.77 3.29 21.42
C ASN A 344 -3.04 3.00 20.08
N TRP A 345 -2.66 4.05 19.33
CA TRP A 345 -2.08 3.94 17.99
C TRP A 345 -0.60 3.53 17.98
N ARG A 346 0.09 3.69 19.12
CA ARG A 346 1.55 3.53 19.20
C ARG A 346 2.03 2.13 18.80
N LEU A 347 1.30 1.08 19.18
CA LEU A 347 1.70 -0.30 18.87
C LEU A 347 1.71 -0.56 17.37
N VAL A 348 0.65 -0.18 16.66
CA VAL A 348 0.58 -0.39 15.20
C VAL A 348 1.61 0.44 14.43
N VAL A 349 1.98 1.62 14.93
CA VAL A 349 3.09 2.41 14.38
C VAL A 349 4.40 1.63 14.47
N TRP A 350 4.74 1.09 15.64
CA TRP A 350 5.99 0.33 15.83
C TRP A 350 5.99 -0.99 15.05
N LEU A 351 4.87 -1.70 15.01
CA LEU A 351 4.75 -2.91 14.20
C LEU A 351 4.92 -2.62 12.70
N THR A 352 4.39 -1.48 12.22
CA THR A 352 4.57 -1.07 10.82
C THR A 352 6.03 -0.72 10.53
N ILE A 353 6.72 0.00 11.40
CA ILE A 353 8.16 0.28 11.28
C ILE A 353 8.96 -1.03 11.25
N PHE A 354 8.63 -1.95 12.14
CA PHE A 354 9.28 -3.27 12.23
C PHE A 354 9.08 -4.08 10.95
N THR A 355 7.84 -4.22 10.46
CA THR A 355 7.54 -4.96 9.23
C THR A 355 8.13 -4.31 7.99
N SER A 356 8.23 -2.97 7.94
CA SER A 356 8.94 -2.23 6.89
C SER A 356 10.42 -2.59 6.86
N ALA A 357 11.09 -2.59 8.02
CA ALA A 357 12.51 -2.91 8.10
C ALA A 357 12.79 -4.38 7.68
N ILE A 358 11.97 -5.32 8.12
CA ILE A 358 12.09 -6.72 7.69
C ILE A 358 11.82 -6.85 6.18
N THR A 359 10.93 -6.06 5.62
CA THR A 359 10.66 -6.08 4.17
C THR A 359 11.93 -5.78 3.37
N TRP A 360 12.72 -4.79 3.77
CA TRP A 360 14.00 -4.50 3.12
C TRP A 360 15.02 -5.64 3.29
N LEU A 361 15.08 -6.22 4.48
CA LEU A 361 15.97 -7.38 4.71
C LEU A 361 15.59 -8.56 3.81
N ILE A 362 14.30 -8.84 3.62
CA ILE A 362 13.85 -9.91 2.72
C ILE A 362 14.17 -9.51 1.27
N PHE A 363 13.68 -8.37 0.81
CA PHE A 363 13.78 -7.94 -0.58
C PHE A 363 14.51 -6.60 -0.71
N PRO A 364 15.68 -6.56 -1.34
CA PRO A 364 16.29 -7.64 -2.13
C PRO A 364 17.34 -8.51 -1.38
N VAL A 365 17.71 -8.18 -0.10
CA VAL A 365 18.94 -8.66 0.54
C VAL A 365 18.96 -10.19 0.69
N PHE A 366 17.91 -10.78 1.28
CA PHE A 366 17.81 -12.23 1.51
C PHE A 366 16.77 -12.90 0.61
N TYR A 367 16.45 -12.28 -0.54
CA TYR A 367 15.42 -12.82 -1.41
C TYR A 367 15.82 -14.17 -2.03
N GLY A 368 17.08 -14.31 -2.47
CA GLY A 368 17.60 -15.59 -2.93
C GLY A 368 17.50 -16.69 -1.86
N SER A 369 17.87 -16.38 -0.61
CA SER A 369 17.71 -17.30 0.51
C SER A 369 16.25 -17.74 0.75
N LEU A 370 15.29 -16.85 0.53
CA LEU A 370 13.87 -17.17 0.59
C LEU A 370 13.46 -18.12 -0.55
N LEU A 371 13.86 -17.80 -1.78
CA LEU A 371 13.51 -18.58 -2.97
C LEU A 371 14.11 -19.99 -2.94
N ASP A 372 15.31 -20.13 -2.38
CA ASP A 372 15.99 -21.41 -2.18
C ASP A 372 15.44 -22.21 -0.97
N GLY A 373 14.38 -21.71 -0.30
CA GLY A 373 13.81 -22.36 0.88
C GLY A 373 14.73 -22.39 2.12
N GLN A 374 15.77 -21.53 2.15
CA GLN A 374 16.74 -21.51 3.25
C GLN A 374 16.13 -20.89 4.51
N ALA A 375 16.56 -21.41 5.68
CA ALA A 375 15.98 -21.06 6.97
C ALA A 375 15.96 -19.54 7.26
N LEU A 376 16.99 -18.79 6.89
CA LEU A 376 17.07 -17.36 7.16
C LEU A 376 15.99 -16.57 6.39
N GLY A 377 15.92 -16.73 5.07
CA GLY A 377 14.95 -16.02 4.22
C GLY A 377 13.52 -16.38 4.59
N VAL A 378 13.24 -17.67 4.79
CA VAL A 378 11.91 -18.15 5.18
C VAL A 378 11.51 -17.65 6.57
N SER A 379 12.42 -17.69 7.56
CA SER A 379 12.13 -17.21 8.91
C SER A 379 11.86 -15.70 8.95
N LEU A 380 12.60 -14.90 8.17
CA LEU A 380 12.35 -13.47 8.04
C LEU A 380 10.96 -13.18 7.46
N LEU A 381 10.54 -13.94 6.44
CA LEU A 381 9.21 -13.79 5.85
C LEU A 381 8.10 -14.20 6.83
N ILE A 382 8.26 -15.31 7.54
CA ILE A 382 7.33 -15.72 8.59
C ILE A 382 7.21 -14.62 9.65
N LEU A 383 8.33 -14.09 10.13
CA LEU A 383 8.36 -13.04 11.15
C LEU A 383 7.66 -11.76 10.67
N LYS A 384 7.90 -11.33 9.41
CA LYS A 384 7.18 -10.21 8.79
C LYS A 384 5.68 -10.46 8.78
N ASN A 385 5.25 -11.62 8.30
CA ASN A 385 3.85 -11.97 8.13
C ASN A 385 3.13 -12.10 9.49
N LEU A 386 3.80 -12.63 10.52
CA LEU A 386 3.28 -12.61 11.91
C LEU A 386 3.10 -11.17 12.42
N GLY A 387 4.01 -10.26 12.07
CA GLY A 387 3.85 -8.82 12.36
C GLY A 387 2.61 -8.23 11.70
N LEU A 388 2.33 -8.59 10.42
CA LEU A 388 1.12 -8.16 9.72
C LEU A 388 -0.15 -8.71 10.36
N VAL A 389 -0.16 -9.98 10.76
CA VAL A 389 -1.28 -10.61 11.50
C VAL A 389 -1.48 -9.92 12.85
N ALA A 390 -0.41 -9.59 13.56
CA ALA A 390 -0.49 -8.87 14.83
C ALA A 390 -1.13 -7.47 14.67
N ILE A 391 -0.80 -6.74 13.59
CA ILE A 391 -1.45 -5.46 13.25
C ILE A 391 -2.95 -5.67 13.02
N LEU A 392 -3.34 -6.66 12.20
CA LEU A 392 -4.74 -6.97 11.90
C LEU A 392 -5.52 -7.32 13.16
N VAL A 393 -5.01 -8.24 13.97
CA VAL A 393 -5.67 -8.69 15.22
C VAL A 393 -5.86 -7.51 16.16
N TYR A 394 -4.81 -6.72 16.36
CA TYR A 394 -4.90 -5.56 17.24
C TYR A 394 -5.88 -4.51 16.73
N ALA A 395 -5.88 -4.21 15.43
CA ALA A 395 -6.81 -3.28 14.81
C ALA A 395 -8.27 -3.75 14.97
N ASN A 396 -8.55 -5.04 14.74
CA ASN A 396 -9.88 -5.63 14.98
C ASN A 396 -10.32 -5.53 16.45
N ILE A 397 -9.42 -5.78 17.40
CA ILE A 397 -9.72 -5.62 18.83
C ILE A 397 -10.11 -4.16 19.14
N GLN A 398 -9.37 -3.18 18.60
CA GLN A 398 -9.68 -1.77 18.85
C GLN A 398 -10.99 -1.35 18.17
N LEU A 399 -11.24 -1.78 16.94
CA LEU A 399 -12.49 -1.52 16.21
C LEU A 399 -13.70 -2.12 16.97
N THR A 400 -13.57 -3.35 17.46
CA THR A 400 -14.62 -4.02 18.27
C THR A 400 -14.90 -3.28 19.56
N LYS A 401 -13.86 -2.78 20.26
CA LYS A 401 -14.00 -2.01 21.49
C LYS A 401 -14.76 -0.70 21.28
N LEU A 402 -14.63 -0.06 20.11
CA LEU A 402 -15.40 1.14 19.79
C LEU A 402 -16.91 0.86 19.77
N GLY A 403 -17.31 -0.34 19.36
CA GLY A 403 -18.71 -0.78 19.37
C GLY A 403 -19.25 -1.23 20.76
N ASN A 404 -18.41 -1.25 21.79
CA ASN A 404 -18.80 -1.72 23.14
C ASN A 404 -18.80 -0.62 24.23
N LYS A 405 -18.23 0.56 23.96
CA LYS A 405 -18.02 1.62 24.96
C LYS A 405 -19.28 2.20 25.57
N VAL A 406 -20.44 2.13 24.91
CA VAL A 406 -21.68 2.78 25.41
C VAL A 406 -22.39 1.96 26.50
N LYS A 407 -22.06 0.67 26.66
CA LYS A 407 -22.69 -0.13 27.74
C LYS A 407 -22.14 0.17 29.16
N SER A 408 -20.97 0.80 29.28
CA SER A 408 -20.32 1.06 30.57
C SER A 408 -20.55 2.45 31.15
N GLU A 409 -21.13 3.40 30.36
CA GLU A 409 -21.44 4.75 30.87
C GLU A 409 -22.91 4.93 31.24
N VAL A 410 -23.75 3.92 30.99
CA VAL A 410 -25.20 3.90 31.33
C VAL A 410 -25.51 2.89 32.44
N ALA A 411 -24.52 2.18 32.95
CA ALA A 411 -24.60 1.32 34.14
C ALA A 411 -23.83 1.94 35.33
#